data_2782f4d43e848040d39268a089edb6a5
#
_entry.id   2782f4d43e848040d39268a089edb6a5
#
_cell.length_a   1.000
_cell.length_b   1.000
_cell.length_c   1.000
_cell.angle_alpha   90.00
_cell.angle_beta   90.00
_cell.angle_gamma   90.00
#
_symmetry.space_group_name_H-M   'P 1'
#
loop_
_entity.id
_entity.type
_entity.pdbx_description
1 polymer ?
#
loop_
_entity_poly.entity_id
_entity_poly.type
_entity_poly.pdbx_seq_one_letter_code
_entity_poly.pdbx_strand_id
1 'polypeptide(L)'
;MVVFKVFITNRVIDHISRDVNRPFERIGLLMGTLQDSSLWVNDTIPGGTDISEVSCAFPRQRLAQVASDIVEGRIEGRIVGWYHSHPGHGLFLSQTDVDTHMQFCQFSPYAVSLVADPKSEEFGIWIFENGAGVVQLPSSYIHII
;
A
#
# COMPACT_ATOMS: atom_id res chain seq x y z
N MET A 1 -14.90 -13.27 1.00
CA MET A 1 -13.55 -13.41 0.45
C MET A 1 -12.67 -14.15 1.43
N VAL A 2 -11.84 -15.01 0.93
CA VAL A 2 -10.91 -15.75 1.76
C VAL A 2 -9.74 -14.86 2.10
N VAL A 3 -9.35 -14.84 3.36
CA VAL A 3 -8.14 -14.15 3.80
C VAL A 3 -6.94 -14.87 3.19
N PHE A 4 -6.07 -14.12 2.57
CA PHE A 4 -4.89 -14.67 1.92
C PHE A 4 -3.62 -14.17 2.59
N LYS A 5 -2.53 -14.86 2.30
CA LYS A 5 -1.22 -14.48 2.82
C LYS A 5 -0.64 -13.34 2.00
N VAL A 6 0.07 -12.45 2.67
CA VAL A 6 0.81 -11.37 2.03
C VAL A 6 2.29 -11.60 2.27
N PHE A 7 3.05 -11.69 1.19
CA PHE A 7 4.51 -11.82 1.23
C PHE A 7 5.12 -10.50 0.79
N ILE A 8 5.96 -9.93 1.62
CA ILE A 8 6.62 -8.65 1.34
C ILE A 8 8.13 -8.88 1.40
N THR A 9 8.85 -8.44 0.38
CA THR A 9 10.31 -8.58 0.38
C THR A 9 10.93 -7.60 1.37
N ASN A 10 12.09 -7.98 1.91
CA ASN A 10 12.88 -7.08 2.75
C ASN A 10 13.22 -5.78 2.01
N ARG A 11 13.47 -5.87 0.71
CA ARG A 11 13.76 -4.70 -0.12
C ARG A 11 12.60 -3.70 -0.11
N VAL A 12 11.37 -4.19 -0.21
CA VAL A 12 10.17 -3.34 -0.15
C VAL A 12 10.06 -2.68 1.22
N ILE A 13 10.26 -3.43 2.29
CA ILE A 13 10.23 -2.87 3.65
C ILE A 13 11.27 -1.77 3.80
N ASP A 14 12.49 -1.98 3.29
CA ASP A 14 13.55 -0.97 3.34
C ASP A 14 13.17 0.28 2.54
N HIS A 15 12.61 0.11 1.34
CA HIS A 15 12.16 1.22 0.51
C HIS A 15 11.09 2.04 1.21
N ILE A 16 10.09 1.37 1.79
CA ILE A 16 9.03 2.05 2.52
C ILE A 16 9.60 2.79 3.73
N SER A 17 10.45 2.14 4.51
CA SER A 17 11.05 2.73 5.70
C SER A 17 11.82 4.01 5.39
N ARG A 18 12.54 4.04 4.27
CA ARG A 18 13.27 5.23 3.84
C ARG A 18 12.33 6.33 3.36
N ASP A 19 11.29 5.97 2.61
CA ASP A 19 10.36 6.95 2.08
C ASP A 19 9.54 7.61 3.18
N VAL A 20 9.11 6.84 4.17
CA VAL A 20 8.24 7.34 5.24
C VAL A 20 8.99 7.98 6.41
N ASN A 21 10.32 7.93 6.42
CA ASN A 21 11.14 8.53 7.47
C ASN A 21 11.17 10.05 7.33
N ARG A 22 10.03 10.67 7.53
CA ARG A 22 9.79 12.11 7.38
C ARG A 22 8.74 12.56 8.39
N PRO A 23 8.72 13.85 8.74
CA PRO A 23 7.74 14.35 9.71
C PRO A 23 6.34 14.54 9.14
N PHE A 24 6.13 14.27 7.85
CA PHE A 24 4.84 14.42 7.17
C PHE A 24 4.44 13.10 6.54
N GLU A 25 3.15 12.97 6.19
CA GLU A 25 2.63 11.76 5.57
C GLU A 25 3.19 11.55 4.16
N ARG A 26 3.47 10.30 3.85
CA ARG A 26 3.91 9.87 2.52
C ARG A 26 2.94 8.84 2.00
N ILE A 27 2.85 8.75 0.68
CA ILE A 27 2.03 7.76 0.00
C ILE A 27 2.82 7.16 -1.17
N GLY A 28 2.53 5.90 -1.47
CA GLY A 28 3.11 5.23 -2.62
C GLY A 28 2.30 4.02 -3.03
N LEU A 29 2.70 3.40 -4.12
CA LEU A 29 2.06 2.18 -4.63
C LEU A 29 2.86 0.95 -4.22
N LEU A 30 2.14 -0.13 -3.99
CA LEU A 30 2.72 -1.46 -3.82
C LEU A 30 2.54 -2.22 -5.13
N MET A 31 3.65 -2.79 -5.62
CA MET A 31 3.68 -3.52 -6.88
C MET A 31 3.99 -4.99 -6.63
N GLY A 32 3.36 -5.86 -7.40
CA GLY A 32 3.60 -7.29 -7.24
C GLY A 32 2.66 -8.14 -8.05
N THR A 33 2.36 -9.32 -7.52
CA THR A 33 1.52 -10.31 -8.19
C THR A 33 0.60 -11.01 -7.21
N LEU A 34 -0.49 -11.54 -7.72
CA LEU A 34 -1.39 -12.42 -6.97
C LEU A 34 -1.27 -13.82 -7.53
N GLN A 35 -0.92 -14.79 -6.69
CA GLN A 35 -0.78 -16.20 -7.08
C GLN A 35 -1.37 -17.09 -5.99
N ASP A 36 -2.29 -17.96 -6.36
CA ASP A 36 -2.84 -19.00 -5.47
C ASP A 36 -3.30 -18.45 -4.10
N SER A 37 -4.05 -17.36 -4.12
CA SER A 37 -4.53 -16.70 -2.90
C SER A 37 -3.40 -16.11 -2.04
N SER A 38 -2.24 -15.90 -2.61
CA SER A 38 -1.12 -15.20 -1.97
C SER A 38 -0.80 -13.93 -2.74
N LEU A 39 -0.64 -12.84 -2.01
CA LEU A 39 -0.24 -11.57 -2.57
C LEU A 39 1.26 -11.39 -2.35
N TRP A 40 1.97 -11.14 -3.43
CA TRP A 40 3.42 -10.92 -3.40
C TRP A 40 3.70 -9.46 -3.68
N VAL A 41 4.28 -8.77 -2.71
CA VAL A 41 4.68 -7.37 -2.83
C VAL A 41 6.19 -7.34 -2.98
N ASN A 42 6.67 -7.02 -4.18
CA ASN A 42 8.09 -7.09 -4.49
C ASN A 42 8.68 -5.80 -5.02
N ASP A 43 7.88 -4.74 -5.12
CA ASP A 43 8.37 -3.42 -5.46
C ASP A 43 7.43 -2.32 -4.97
N THR A 44 7.91 -1.08 -4.99
CA THR A 44 7.14 0.10 -4.61
C THR A 44 7.36 1.21 -5.61
N ILE A 45 6.38 2.10 -5.70
CA ILE A 45 6.51 3.34 -6.47
C ILE A 45 6.10 4.49 -5.54
N PRO A 46 7.06 5.30 -5.08
CA PRO A 46 6.74 6.46 -4.24
C PRO A 46 5.88 7.47 -4.96
N GLY A 47 5.05 8.17 -4.21
CA GLY A 47 4.06 9.10 -4.76
C GLY A 47 4.64 10.41 -5.29
N GLY A 48 5.91 10.68 -5.07
CA GLY A 48 6.53 11.90 -5.55
C GLY A 48 7.01 12.81 -4.42
N THR A 49 7.47 13.99 -4.81
CA THR A 49 8.15 14.91 -3.90
C THR A 49 7.30 16.06 -3.40
N ASP A 50 6.19 16.33 -4.07
CA ASP A 50 5.34 17.44 -3.70
C ASP A 50 4.42 17.03 -2.58
N ILE A 51 4.81 17.43 -1.39
CA ILE A 51 4.16 16.97 -0.20
C ILE A 51 3.46 18.12 0.44
N SER A 52 2.15 18.02 0.44
CA SER A 52 1.32 18.85 1.26
C SER A 52 1.14 18.18 2.60
N GLU A 53 1.37 18.90 3.67
CA GLU A 53 1.09 18.40 5.02
C GLU A 53 -0.41 18.12 5.23
N VAL A 54 -1.24 18.67 4.38
CA VAL A 54 -2.69 18.65 4.52
C VAL A 54 -3.32 17.52 3.72
N SER A 55 -2.66 17.08 2.64
CA SER A 55 -3.26 16.13 1.72
C SER A 55 -2.19 15.16 1.23
N CYS A 56 -2.39 13.90 1.55
CA CYS A 56 -1.54 12.84 1.06
C CYS A 56 -2.35 11.98 0.10
N ALA A 57 -2.23 12.29 -1.18
CA ALA A 57 -2.88 11.53 -2.24
C ALA A 57 -1.87 11.19 -3.31
N PHE A 58 -2.01 10.00 -3.91
CA PHE A 58 -1.16 9.63 -5.03
C PHE A 58 -1.57 10.47 -6.25
N PRO A 59 -0.62 11.16 -6.91
CA PRO A 59 -0.96 12.04 -8.03
C PRO A 59 -1.62 11.28 -9.17
N ARG A 60 -2.75 11.80 -9.68
CA ARG A 60 -3.52 11.14 -10.74
C ARG A 60 -2.72 10.94 -12.02
N GLN A 61 -1.93 11.93 -12.41
CA GLN A 61 -1.12 11.85 -13.63
C GLN A 61 -0.05 10.76 -13.49
N ARG A 62 0.53 10.64 -12.31
CA ARG A 62 1.50 9.60 -12.05
C ARG A 62 0.87 8.22 -12.03
N LEU A 63 -0.32 8.09 -11.46
CA LEU A 63 -1.07 6.83 -11.46
C LEU A 63 -1.40 6.40 -12.89
N ALA A 64 -1.85 7.33 -13.72
CA ALA A 64 -2.13 7.07 -15.12
C ALA A 64 -0.86 6.63 -15.88
N GLN A 65 0.26 7.28 -15.60
CA GLN A 65 1.53 6.90 -16.23
C GLN A 65 1.98 5.51 -15.81
N VAL A 66 1.84 5.18 -14.52
CA VAL A 66 2.17 3.83 -14.02
C VAL A 66 1.28 2.79 -14.70
N ALA A 67 -0.01 3.05 -14.79
CA ALA A 67 -0.95 2.13 -15.45
C ALA A 67 -0.56 1.92 -16.92
N SER A 68 -0.22 2.97 -17.63
CA SER A 68 0.26 2.89 -19.03
C SER A 68 1.56 2.08 -19.11
N ASP A 69 2.48 2.32 -18.22
CA ASP A 69 3.77 1.61 -18.21
C ASP A 69 3.58 0.10 -17.95
N ILE A 70 2.63 -0.27 -17.12
CA ILE A 70 2.29 -1.68 -16.90
C ILE A 70 1.73 -2.31 -18.17
N VAL A 71 0.76 -1.65 -18.81
CA VAL A 71 0.13 -2.15 -20.03
C VAL A 71 1.15 -2.32 -21.14
N GLU A 72 2.09 -1.39 -21.27
CA GLU A 72 3.11 -1.43 -22.32
C GLU A 72 4.35 -2.25 -21.96
N GLY A 73 4.36 -2.88 -20.79
CA GLY A 73 5.45 -3.76 -20.39
C GLY A 73 6.71 -3.06 -19.89
N ARG A 74 6.65 -1.75 -19.62
CA ARG A 74 7.78 -1.01 -19.07
C ARG A 74 7.96 -1.22 -17.57
N ILE A 75 6.89 -1.61 -16.90
CA ILE A 75 6.89 -1.98 -15.48
C ILE A 75 6.33 -3.38 -15.36
N GLU A 76 7.06 -4.24 -14.68
CA GLU A 76 6.59 -5.60 -14.40
C GLU A 76 5.64 -5.62 -13.19
N GLY A 77 4.71 -6.59 -13.22
CA GLY A 77 3.77 -6.77 -12.15
C GLY A 77 2.54 -5.89 -12.31
N ARG A 78 1.81 -5.75 -11.24
CA ARG A 78 0.58 -4.98 -11.18
C ARG A 78 0.55 -4.19 -9.87
N ILE A 79 -0.36 -3.21 -9.81
CA ILE A 79 -0.63 -2.51 -8.56
C ILE A 79 -1.41 -3.48 -7.66
N VAL A 80 -0.80 -3.85 -6.53
CA VAL A 80 -1.41 -4.78 -5.57
C VAL A 80 -1.85 -4.07 -4.28
N GLY A 81 -1.58 -2.79 -4.19
CA GLY A 81 -1.98 -2.00 -3.03
C GLY A 81 -1.29 -0.65 -3.00
N TRP A 82 -1.33 -0.06 -1.84
CA TRP A 82 -0.73 1.24 -1.60
C TRP A 82 -0.24 1.31 -0.16
N TYR A 83 0.67 2.21 0.09
CA TYR A 83 1.15 2.46 1.45
C TYR A 83 1.05 3.94 1.77
N HIS A 84 0.92 4.24 3.05
CA HIS A 84 1.04 5.60 3.55
C HIS A 84 1.53 5.58 4.99
N SER A 85 1.95 6.73 5.47
CA SER A 85 2.50 6.87 6.81
C SER A 85 1.66 7.77 7.67
N HIS A 86 1.65 7.46 8.98
CA HIS A 86 1.05 8.28 10.04
C HIS A 86 2.13 8.59 11.08
N PRO A 87 3.04 9.57 10.81
CA PRO A 87 4.18 9.80 11.70
C PRO A 87 3.76 10.14 13.13
N GLY A 88 3.98 9.21 14.06
CA GLY A 88 3.66 9.38 15.47
C GLY A 88 2.18 9.24 15.84
N HIS A 89 1.33 8.83 14.89
CA HIS A 89 -0.11 8.72 15.12
C HIS A 89 -0.61 7.29 15.26
N GLY A 90 0.27 6.30 15.13
CA GLY A 90 -0.09 4.90 15.26
C GLY A 90 -0.65 4.29 13.98
N LEU A 91 -1.12 3.05 14.11
CA LEU A 91 -1.55 2.24 12.97
C LEU A 91 -3.08 2.19 12.92
N PHE A 92 -3.66 2.92 11.99
CA PHE A 92 -5.10 2.93 11.75
C PHE A 92 -5.39 3.44 10.34
N LEU A 93 -6.63 3.35 9.91
CA LEU A 93 -7.09 4.00 8.69
C LEU A 93 -8.10 5.08 9.06
N SER A 94 -7.82 6.32 8.62
CA SER A 94 -8.81 7.40 8.69
C SER A 94 -9.94 7.14 7.70
N GLN A 95 -11.04 7.91 7.79
CA GLN A 95 -12.13 7.78 6.80
C GLN A 95 -11.62 8.07 5.39
N THR A 96 -10.77 9.09 5.25
CA THR A 96 -10.15 9.40 3.95
C THR A 96 -9.33 8.22 3.44
N ASP A 97 -8.59 7.55 4.32
CA ASP A 97 -7.81 6.37 3.95
C ASP A 97 -8.69 5.21 3.49
N VAL A 98 -9.80 4.99 4.17
CA VAL A 98 -10.78 3.97 3.78
C VAL A 98 -11.34 4.29 2.39
N ASP A 99 -11.70 5.54 2.16
CA ASP A 99 -12.23 5.96 0.86
C ASP A 99 -11.20 5.76 -0.26
N THR A 100 -9.94 6.10 0.01
CA THR A 100 -8.84 5.87 -0.93
C THR A 100 -8.67 4.37 -1.21
N HIS A 101 -8.69 3.55 -0.16
CA HIS A 101 -8.57 2.10 -0.31
C HIS A 101 -9.69 1.54 -1.18
N MET A 102 -10.91 1.98 -0.97
CA MET A 102 -12.05 1.51 -1.77
C MET A 102 -11.91 1.90 -3.25
N GLN A 103 -11.31 3.05 -3.55
CA GLN A 103 -11.00 3.42 -4.93
C GLN A 103 -10.00 2.45 -5.57
N PHE A 104 -8.95 2.06 -4.84
CA PHE A 104 -8.01 1.05 -5.33
C PHE A 104 -8.68 -0.29 -5.57
N CYS A 105 -9.62 -0.68 -4.71
CA CYS A 105 -10.33 -1.95 -4.83
C CYS A 105 -11.21 -2.03 -6.08
N GLN A 106 -11.58 -0.90 -6.67
CA GLN A 106 -12.39 -0.90 -7.91
C GLN A 106 -11.63 -1.50 -9.09
N PHE A 107 -10.33 -1.32 -9.17
CA PHE A 107 -9.51 -1.92 -10.23
C PHE A 107 -8.60 -3.03 -9.74
N SER A 108 -8.47 -3.21 -8.45
CA SER A 108 -7.71 -4.32 -7.86
C SER A 108 -8.43 -4.80 -6.59
N PRO A 109 -9.39 -5.75 -6.72
CA PRO A 109 -10.18 -6.21 -5.56
C PRO A 109 -9.36 -6.78 -4.42
N TYR A 110 -8.13 -7.21 -4.71
CA TYR A 110 -7.22 -7.78 -3.73
C TYR A 110 -6.21 -6.76 -3.18
N ALA A 111 -6.41 -5.49 -3.50
CA ALA A 111 -5.50 -4.45 -3.04
C ALA A 111 -5.41 -4.43 -1.52
N VAL A 112 -4.20 -4.23 -1.03
CA VAL A 112 -3.94 -4.07 0.39
C VAL A 112 -3.52 -2.63 0.67
N SER A 113 -3.79 -2.18 1.88
CA SER A 113 -3.31 -0.90 2.38
C SER A 113 -2.30 -1.16 3.48
N LEU A 114 -1.10 -0.62 3.34
CA LEU A 114 -0.07 -0.70 4.35
C LEU A 114 0.07 0.67 5.01
N VAL A 115 -0.08 0.71 6.32
CA VAL A 115 0.15 1.93 7.12
C VAL A 115 1.43 1.75 7.89
N ALA A 116 2.32 2.72 7.82
CA ALA A 116 3.57 2.73 8.55
C ALA A 116 3.63 3.92 9.51
N ASP A 117 4.11 3.68 10.71
CA ASP A 117 4.45 4.73 11.65
C ASP A 117 5.98 4.73 11.83
N PRO A 118 6.68 5.70 11.23
CA PRO A 118 8.14 5.71 11.31
C PRO A 118 8.68 5.98 12.71
N LYS A 119 7.88 6.57 13.59
CA LYS A 119 8.33 6.84 14.96
C LYS A 119 8.33 5.60 15.83
N SER A 120 7.35 4.73 15.68
CA SER A 120 7.31 3.44 16.38
C SER A 120 8.01 2.32 15.59
N GLU A 121 8.36 2.57 14.34
CA GLU A 121 8.94 1.59 13.42
C GLU A 121 8.04 0.37 13.22
N GLU A 122 6.73 0.60 13.22
CA GLU A 122 5.73 -0.43 13.04
C GLU A 122 4.97 -0.22 11.75
N PHE A 123 4.40 -1.30 11.23
CA PHE A 123 3.45 -1.22 10.13
C PHE A 123 2.33 -2.24 10.31
N GLY A 124 1.20 -1.98 9.66
CA GLY A 124 0.07 -2.89 9.59
C GLY A 124 -0.52 -2.91 8.20
N ILE A 125 -1.29 -3.93 7.90
CA ILE A 125 -1.92 -4.11 6.61
C ILE A 125 -3.43 -4.27 6.80
N TRP A 126 -4.19 -3.61 5.93
CA TRP A 126 -5.66 -3.67 5.90
C TRP A 126 -6.12 -4.20 4.56
N ILE A 127 -7.20 -4.93 4.58
CA ILE A 127 -7.85 -5.50 3.40
C ILE A 127 -9.34 -5.21 3.43
N PHE A 128 -9.98 -5.29 2.26
CA PHE A 128 -11.44 -5.28 2.19
C PHE A 128 -11.96 -6.71 2.30
N GLU A 129 -12.90 -6.92 3.21
CA GLU A 129 -13.56 -8.21 3.39
C GLU A 129 -15.07 -8.04 3.26
N ASN A 130 -15.70 -8.84 2.42
CA ASN A 130 -17.14 -8.80 2.21
C ASN A 130 -17.87 -9.05 3.53
N GLY A 131 -18.81 -8.17 3.84
CA GLY A 131 -19.61 -8.25 5.06
C GLY A 131 -18.99 -7.57 6.26
N ALA A 132 -17.68 -7.31 6.25
CA ALA A 132 -16.98 -6.70 7.37
C ALA A 132 -16.40 -5.32 7.05
N GLY A 133 -16.23 -5.00 5.75
CA GLY A 133 -15.60 -3.76 5.31
C GLY A 133 -14.08 -3.85 5.31
N VAL A 134 -13.42 -2.73 5.56
CA VAL A 134 -11.95 -2.68 5.60
C VAL A 134 -11.50 -3.09 7.00
N VAL A 135 -10.73 -4.16 7.07
CA VAL A 135 -10.29 -4.76 8.34
C VAL A 135 -8.79 -4.98 8.33
N GLN A 136 -8.18 -4.96 9.52
CA GLN A 136 -6.76 -5.21 9.63
C GLN A 136 -6.46 -6.70 9.44
N LEU A 137 -5.48 -6.99 8.60
CA LEU A 137 -5.01 -8.35 8.39
C LEU A 137 -4.18 -8.78 9.60
N PRO A 138 -4.48 -9.94 10.21
CA PRO A 138 -3.67 -10.44 11.32
C PRO A 138 -2.20 -10.61 10.91
N SER A 139 -1.29 -10.30 11.82
CA SER A 139 0.14 -10.36 11.53
C SER A 139 0.62 -11.75 11.14
N SER A 140 -0.09 -12.80 11.57
CA SER A 140 0.24 -14.19 11.20
C SER A 140 0.09 -14.48 9.70
N TYR A 141 -0.63 -13.62 8.96
CA TYR A 141 -0.78 -13.73 7.52
C TYR A 141 0.21 -12.87 6.74
N ILE A 142 1.09 -12.15 7.44
CA ILE A 142 2.09 -11.27 6.81
C ILE A 142 3.46 -11.91 6.97
N HIS A 143 4.14 -12.11 5.84
CA HIS A 143 5.44 -12.76 5.81
C HIS A 143 6.46 -11.85 5.12
N ILE A 144 7.53 -11.53 5.83
CA ILE A 144 8.65 -10.76 5.26
C ILE A 144 9.69 -11.75 4.77
N ILE A 145 10.05 -11.62 3.51
CA ILE A 145 10.93 -12.60 2.86
C ILE A 145 12.20 -11.99 2.27
#